data_0f8b007936fac571e4c25c8ac773c6d1
#
_entry.id   0f8b007936fac571e4c25c8ac773c6d1
#
_cell.length_a   1.000
_cell.length_b   1.000
_cell.length_c   1.000
_cell.angle_alpha   90.00
_cell.angle_beta   90.00
_cell.angle_gamma   90.00
#
_symmetry.space_group_name_H-M   'P 1'
#
loop_
_entity.id
_entity.type
_entity.pdbx_description
1 polymer ?
#
loop_
_entity_poly.entity_id
_entity_poly.type
_entity_poly.pdbx_seq_one_letter_code
_entity_poly.pdbx_strand_id
1 'polypeptide(L)'
;MNDPTLDGSSIGHASNMTSNMDPHYSSGVYNKAFYLLATTAGWNTQKAFQVFARANRDYWTASSTWNNGACGVETAATDLGFTKADVTAAFSGVGVSCTGGGGGGGSTGGPLTKGVAVTGISATSGNSVNYTLVVPAGSTNVTFTMSGGTGDADMYVKLGSAPTDTVYDCRP
;
A
#
# COMPACT_ATOMS: atom_id res chain seq x y z
N MET A 1 -8.76 -19.96 -5.77
CA MET A 1 -9.18 -19.93 -7.18
C MET A 1 -7.93 -19.75 -8.04
N ASN A 2 -7.53 -20.81 -8.74
CA ASN A 2 -6.29 -20.83 -9.54
C ASN A 2 -6.35 -19.85 -10.72
N ASP A 3 -7.44 -19.93 -11.45
CA ASP A 3 -7.68 -19.05 -12.60
C ASP A 3 -9.08 -18.43 -12.52
N PRO A 4 -9.19 -17.16 -12.11
CA PRO A 4 -10.47 -16.49 -12.03
C PRO A 4 -11.08 -16.21 -13.41
N THR A 5 -10.29 -16.20 -14.49
CA THR A 5 -10.77 -15.86 -15.84
C THR A 5 -11.65 -16.95 -16.47
N LEU A 6 -11.71 -18.14 -15.85
CA LEU A 6 -12.53 -19.26 -16.35
C LEU A 6 -14.04 -18.97 -16.31
N ASP A 7 -14.49 -17.97 -15.57
CA ASP A 7 -15.88 -17.51 -15.58
C ASP A 7 -16.22 -16.59 -16.78
N GLY A 8 -15.21 -16.24 -17.60
CA GLY A 8 -15.35 -15.40 -18.77
C GLY A 8 -15.48 -13.89 -18.48
N SER A 9 -15.46 -13.48 -17.22
CA SER A 9 -15.70 -12.08 -16.81
C SER A 9 -14.65 -11.55 -15.84
N SER A 10 -14.20 -12.38 -14.89
CA SER A 10 -13.22 -11.98 -13.88
C SER A 10 -11.81 -11.81 -14.45
N ILE A 11 -11.05 -10.90 -13.86
CA ILE A 11 -9.64 -10.71 -14.21
C ILE A 11 -8.74 -11.37 -13.17
N GLY A 12 -7.59 -11.88 -13.62
CA GLY A 12 -6.58 -12.53 -12.76
C GLY A 12 -5.29 -11.74 -12.60
N HIS A 13 -5.21 -10.54 -13.18
CA HIS A 13 -4.02 -9.69 -13.13
C HIS A 13 -4.42 -8.21 -13.18
N ALA A 14 -3.74 -7.37 -12.42
CA ALA A 14 -4.07 -5.96 -12.27
C ALA A 14 -3.99 -5.16 -13.59
N SER A 15 -3.12 -5.56 -14.52
CA SER A 15 -3.00 -4.90 -15.83
C SER A 15 -4.26 -5.02 -16.71
N ASN A 16 -5.16 -5.93 -16.37
CA ASN A 16 -6.41 -6.15 -17.11
C ASN A 16 -7.58 -5.30 -16.57
N MET A 17 -7.32 -4.46 -15.57
CA MET A 17 -8.31 -3.54 -15.01
C MET A 17 -8.72 -2.51 -16.05
N THR A 18 -10.01 -2.30 -16.19
CA THR A 18 -10.58 -1.23 -17.02
C THR A 18 -11.40 -0.25 -16.19
N SER A 19 -11.56 0.98 -16.69
CA SER A 19 -12.46 1.95 -16.06
C SER A 19 -13.88 1.39 -16.01
N ASN A 20 -14.56 1.54 -14.88
CA ASN A 20 -15.92 1.03 -14.64
C ASN A 20 -16.08 -0.49 -14.58
N MET A 21 -14.98 -1.25 -14.38
CA MET A 21 -15.11 -2.69 -14.16
C MET A 21 -15.89 -2.97 -12.87
N ASP A 22 -16.82 -3.90 -12.93
CA ASP A 22 -17.57 -4.37 -11.76
C ASP A 22 -16.61 -4.94 -10.70
N PRO A 23 -16.73 -4.53 -9.44
CA PRO A 23 -15.89 -5.02 -8.34
C PRO A 23 -15.90 -6.54 -8.20
N HIS A 24 -16.98 -7.22 -8.54
CA HIS A 24 -17.07 -8.68 -8.50
C HIS A 24 -16.08 -9.34 -9.47
N TYR A 25 -15.83 -8.74 -10.63
CA TYR A 25 -14.87 -9.25 -11.60
C TYR A 25 -13.43 -8.84 -11.26
N SER A 26 -13.24 -7.63 -10.79
CA SER A 26 -11.91 -7.14 -10.40
C SER A 26 -11.38 -7.83 -9.13
N SER A 27 -12.24 -8.34 -8.26
CA SER A 27 -11.85 -9.13 -7.07
C SER A 27 -11.09 -10.41 -7.41
N GLY A 28 -11.18 -10.90 -8.65
CA GLY A 28 -10.44 -12.05 -9.14
C GLY A 28 -8.92 -11.92 -8.96
N VAL A 29 -8.38 -10.70 -9.00
CA VAL A 29 -6.96 -10.41 -8.74
C VAL A 29 -6.56 -10.87 -7.33
N TYR A 30 -7.34 -10.51 -6.31
CA TYR A 30 -7.09 -10.90 -4.92
C TYR A 30 -7.38 -12.38 -4.66
N ASN A 31 -8.39 -12.94 -5.30
CA ASN A 31 -8.68 -14.36 -5.24
C ASN A 31 -7.50 -15.19 -5.76
N LYS A 32 -6.86 -14.75 -6.84
CA LYS A 32 -5.67 -15.40 -7.39
C LYS A 32 -4.44 -15.19 -6.51
N ALA A 33 -4.22 -13.99 -5.96
CA ALA A 33 -3.14 -13.73 -5.00
C ALA A 33 -3.26 -14.64 -3.77
N PHE A 34 -4.46 -14.79 -3.22
CA PHE A 34 -4.74 -15.73 -2.13
C PHE A 34 -4.38 -17.18 -2.51
N TYR A 35 -4.77 -17.61 -3.69
CA TYR A 35 -4.45 -18.97 -4.16
C TYR A 35 -2.92 -19.17 -4.29
N LEU A 36 -2.23 -18.22 -4.90
CA LEU A 36 -0.76 -18.28 -5.05
C LEU A 36 -0.09 -18.38 -3.68
N LEU A 37 -0.51 -17.56 -2.71
CA LEU A 37 0.03 -17.61 -1.36
C LEU A 37 -0.27 -18.97 -0.69
N ALA A 38 -1.53 -19.42 -0.73
CA ALA A 38 -1.96 -20.65 -0.08
C ALA A 38 -1.25 -21.90 -0.63
N THR A 39 -0.76 -21.86 -1.87
CA THR A 39 -0.02 -22.97 -2.52
C THR A 39 1.50 -22.80 -2.51
N THR A 40 2.02 -21.72 -1.95
CA THR A 40 3.45 -21.52 -1.74
C THR A 40 3.99 -22.51 -0.69
N ALA A 41 5.20 -22.99 -0.88
CA ALA A 41 5.84 -23.90 0.07
C ALA A 41 5.87 -23.32 1.49
N GLY A 42 5.46 -24.11 2.48
CA GLY A 42 5.34 -23.66 3.87
C GLY A 42 4.03 -22.93 4.22
N TRP A 43 3.19 -22.63 3.23
CA TRP A 43 1.85 -22.07 3.38
C TRP A 43 0.76 -23.15 3.22
N ASN A 44 -0.45 -22.76 3.55
CA ASN A 44 -1.69 -23.49 3.32
C ASN A 44 -2.87 -22.52 3.36
N THR A 45 -4.06 -23.00 3.05
CA THR A 45 -5.28 -22.18 3.02
C THR A 45 -5.53 -21.50 4.37
N GLN A 46 -5.27 -22.17 5.49
CA GLN A 46 -5.50 -21.60 6.82
C GLN A 46 -4.59 -20.39 7.10
N LYS A 47 -3.28 -20.52 6.85
CA LYS A 47 -2.31 -19.44 7.03
C LYS A 47 -2.63 -18.26 6.10
N ALA A 48 -2.92 -18.52 4.83
CA ALA A 48 -3.32 -17.50 3.88
C ALA A 48 -4.60 -16.78 4.36
N PHE A 49 -5.60 -17.52 4.83
CA PHE A 49 -6.82 -16.92 5.39
C PHE A 49 -6.53 -16.05 6.61
N GLN A 50 -5.65 -16.49 7.52
CA GLN A 50 -5.30 -15.70 8.71
C GLN A 50 -4.73 -14.33 8.36
N VAL A 51 -3.80 -14.25 7.39
CA VAL A 51 -3.20 -12.97 7.00
C VAL A 51 -4.19 -12.06 6.27
N PHE A 52 -5.04 -12.60 5.41
CA PHE A 52 -6.07 -11.81 4.72
C PHE A 52 -7.16 -11.34 5.70
N ALA A 53 -7.62 -12.20 6.61
CA ALA A 53 -8.60 -11.83 7.64
C ALA A 53 -8.04 -10.77 8.60
N ARG A 54 -6.78 -10.90 9.01
CA ARG A 54 -6.08 -9.91 9.83
C ARG A 54 -5.97 -8.57 9.10
N ALA A 55 -5.57 -8.60 7.82
CA ALA A 55 -5.48 -7.40 7.00
C ALA A 55 -6.83 -6.68 6.86
N ASN A 56 -7.89 -7.43 6.59
CA ASN A 56 -9.25 -6.90 6.48
C ASN A 56 -9.72 -6.24 7.78
N ARG A 57 -9.45 -6.86 8.92
CA ARG A 57 -9.89 -6.35 10.21
C ARG A 57 -9.12 -5.12 10.68
N ASP A 58 -7.79 -5.10 10.48
CA ASP A 58 -6.91 -4.18 11.19
C ASP A 58 -6.26 -3.13 10.28
N TYR A 59 -6.17 -3.38 8.95
CA TYR A 59 -5.40 -2.55 8.03
C TYR A 59 -6.19 -2.01 6.85
N TRP A 60 -7.24 -2.71 6.39
CA TRP A 60 -8.05 -2.24 5.27
C TRP A 60 -9.08 -1.22 5.72
N THR A 61 -9.32 -0.25 4.86
CA THR A 61 -10.35 0.78 5.01
C THR A 61 -11.26 0.79 3.79
N ALA A 62 -12.37 1.51 3.86
CA ALA A 62 -13.29 1.66 2.73
C ALA A 62 -12.64 2.28 1.48
N SER A 63 -11.51 2.98 1.65
CA SER A 63 -10.75 3.60 0.56
C SER A 63 -9.48 2.85 0.17
N SER A 64 -9.26 1.65 0.71
CA SER A 64 -8.06 0.86 0.38
C SER A 64 -8.03 0.51 -1.11
N THR A 65 -6.94 0.88 -1.77
CA THR A 65 -6.63 0.42 -3.13
C THR A 65 -6.05 -0.99 -3.09
N TRP A 66 -5.87 -1.63 -4.24
CA TRP A 66 -5.21 -2.94 -4.29
C TRP A 66 -3.80 -2.92 -3.68
N ASN A 67 -3.01 -1.89 -3.96
CA ASN A 67 -1.67 -1.78 -3.41
C ASN A 67 -1.69 -1.59 -1.89
N ASN A 68 -2.58 -0.72 -1.38
CA ASN A 68 -2.75 -0.54 0.06
C ASN A 68 -3.22 -1.82 0.74
N GLY A 69 -4.13 -2.53 0.09
CA GLY A 69 -4.61 -3.82 0.59
C GLY A 69 -3.49 -4.86 0.65
N ALA A 70 -2.62 -4.95 -0.36
CA ALA A 70 -1.46 -5.82 -0.35
C ALA A 70 -0.49 -5.47 0.79
N CYS A 71 -0.25 -4.17 1.05
CA CYS A 71 0.54 -3.72 2.20
C CYS A 71 -0.06 -4.18 3.52
N GLY A 72 -1.37 -4.13 3.66
CA GLY A 72 -2.07 -4.66 4.84
C GLY A 72 -1.82 -6.16 5.05
N VAL A 73 -1.84 -6.95 3.97
CA VAL A 73 -1.57 -8.40 4.05
C VAL A 73 -0.10 -8.67 4.39
N GLU A 74 0.84 -7.91 3.83
CA GLU A 74 2.25 -8.00 4.17
C GLU A 74 2.53 -7.67 5.65
N THR A 75 1.87 -6.63 6.17
CA THR A 75 1.96 -6.25 7.58
C THR A 75 1.36 -7.34 8.46
N ALA A 76 0.18 -7.85 8.11
CA ALA A 76 -0.47 -8.94 8.82
C ALA A 76 0.39 -10.22 8.86
N ALA A 77 1.13 -10.54 7.78
CA ALA A 77 2.05 -11.65 7.76
C ALA A 77 3.19 -11.44 8.79
N THR A 78 3.76 -10.24 8.84
CA THR A 78 4.79 -9.88 9.82
C THR A 78 4.29 -10.02 11.25
N ASP A 79 3.09 -9.49 11.56
CA ASP A 79 2.47 -9.58 12.89
C ASP A 79 2.21 -11.01 13.35
N LEU A 80 1.91 -11.90 12.40
CA LEU A 80 1.61 -13.30 12.67
C LEU A 80 2.87 -14.20 12.63
N GLY A 81 4.06 -13.60 12.40
CA GLY A 81 5.32 -14.33 12.31
C GLY A 81 5.47 -15.15 11.05
N PHE A 82 4.74 -14.83 9.98
CA PHE A 82 4.85 -15.48 8.67
C PHE A 82 5.80 -14.72 7.74
N THR A 83 6.25 -15.38 6.68
CA THR A 83 7.20 -14.82 5.72
C THR A 83 6.53 -13.74 4.85
N LYS A 84 6.85 -12.49 5.09
CA LYS A 84 6.37 -11.34 4.29
C LYS A 84 6.74 -11.49 2.79
N ALA A 85 7.93 -11.98 2.48
CA ALA A 85 8.41 -12.12 1.10
C ALA A 85 7.50 -13.02 0.25
N ASP A 86 6.89 -14.05 0.84
CA ASP A 86 5.96 -14.94 0.14
C ASP A 86 4.66 -14.21 -0.23
N VAL A 87 4.18 -13.33 0.66
CA VAL A 87 3.03 -12.46 0.40
C VAL A 87 3.36 -11.49 -0.75
N THR A 88 4.53 -10.84 -0.69
CA THR A 88 5.01 -9.95 -1.75
C THR A 88 5.07 -10.68 -3.10
N ALA A 89 5.60 -11.91 -3.13
CA ALA A 89 5.68 -12.72 -4.35
C ALA A 89 4.29 -13.08 -4.90
N ALA A 90 3.34 -13.46 -4.04
CA ALA A 90 1.98 -13.80 -4.43
C ALA A 90 1.25 -12.59 -5.06
N PHE A 91 1.37 -11.40 -4.48
CA PHE A 91 0.80 -10.18 -5.04
C PHE A 91 1.52 -9.72 -6.32
N SER A 92 2.84 -9.84 -6.40
CA SER A 92 3.58 -9.58 -7.64
C SER A 92 3.13 -10.46 -8.79
N GLY A 93 2.80 -11.72 -8.53
CA GLY A 93 2.27 -12.67 -9.49
C GLY A 93 0.92 -12.28 -10.11
N VAL A 94 0.22 -11.30 -9.54
CA VAL A 94 -1.04 -10.74 -10.05
C VAL A 94 -0.92 -9.26 -10.41
N GLY A 95 0.32 -8.73 -10.48
CA GLY A 95 0.58 -7.34 -10.86
C GLY A 95 0.21 -6.31 -9.79
N VAL A 96 0.11 -6.74 -8.53
CA VAL A 96 -0.09 -5.85 -7.38
C VAL A 96 1.19 -5.82 -6.55
N SER A 97 1.53 -4.67 -6.01
CA SER A 97 2.71 -4.54 -5.14
C SER A 97 2.42 -3.64 -3.95
N CYS A 98 2.96 -4.00 -2.79
CA CYS A 98 3.03 -3.10 -1.65
C CYS A 98 4.16 -2.08 -1.86
N THR A 99 4.09 -1.33 -2.93
CA THR A 99 4.90 -0.13 -3.13
C THR A 99 3.99 1.06 -2.82
N GLY A 100 4.14 1.64 -1.66
CA GLY A 100 3.46 2.82 -1.13
C GLY A 100 2.15 3.18 -1.82
N GLY A 101 1.03 2.99 -1.13
CA GLY A 101 -0.32 3.10 -1.63
C GLY A 101 -0.57 4.24 -2.63
N GLY A 102 -1.16 3.91 -3.75
CA GLY A 102 -1.72 4.85 -4.70
C GLY A 102 -1.57 4.36 -6.14
N GLY A 103 -2.66 4.01 -6.79
CA GLY A 103 -2.69 3.80 -8.23
C GLY A 103 -2.33 5.10 -8.96
N GLY A 104 -1.38 5.00 -9.87
CA GLY A 104 -0.93 6.12 -10.73
C GLY A 104 0.39 6.73 -10.24
N GLY A 105 1.46 6.46 -10.97
CA GLY A 105 2.80 7.01 -10.94
C GLY A 105 3.12 8.08 -9.90
N GLY A 106 3.25 7.71 -8.65
CA GLY A 106 3.58 8.62 -7.58
C GLY A 106 4.74 8.07 -6.76
N SER A 107 5.57 8.97 -6.26
CA SER A 107 6.71 8.68 -5.41
C SER A 107 6.32 7.78 -4.24
N THR A 108 7.03 6.68 -4.06
CA THR A 108 6.95 5.88 -2.85
C THR A 108 7.48 6.69 -1.68
N GLY A 109 6.66 6.95 -0.67
CA GLY A 109 7.11 7.52 0.60
C GLY A 109 8.23 6.66 1.23
N GLY A 110 8.81 7.13 2.32
CA GLY A 110 9.86 6.39 2.99
C GLY A 110 10.67 7.25 3.95
N PRO A 111 11.80 6.74 4.44
CA PRO A 111 12.66 7.50 5.33
C PRO A 111 13.33 8.66 4.58
N LEU A 112 13.27 9.85 5.18
CA LEU A 112 14.02 11.02 4.73
C LEU A 112 15.42 11.01 5.34
N THR A 113 16.35 11.52 4.59
CA THR A 113 17.71 11.82 5.06
C THR A 113 17.87 13.33 5.14
N LYS A 114 18.34 13.83 6.28
CA LYS A 114 18.58 15.27 6.49
C LYS A 114 19.44 15.85 5.37
N GLY A 115 18.98 16.92 4.76
CA GLY A 115 19.71 17.63 3.70
C GLY A 115 19.68 16.96 2.33
N VAL A 116 18.97 15.85 2.17
CA VAL A 116 18.80 15.16 0.89
C VAL A 116 17.39 15.41 0.36
N ALA A 117 17.27 16.03 -0.80
CA ALA A 117 15.99 16.28 -1.44
C ALA A 117 15.43 14.98 -2.04
N VAL A 118 14.13 14.75 -1.85
CA VAL A 118 13.38 13.74 -2.59
C VAL A 118 12.70 14.43 -3.76
N THR A 119 12.96 13.93 -4.96
CA THR A 119 12.44 14.51 -6.22
C THR A 119 11.44 13.56 -6.88
N GLY A 120 10.64 14.08 -7.82
CA GLY A 120 9.66 13.27 -8.55
C GLY A 120 8.48 12.81 -7.70
N ILE A 121 8.18 13.53 -6.62
CA ILE A 121 7.01 13.24 -5.78
C ILE A 121 5.76 13.54 -6.60
N SER A 122 4.86 12.58 -6.71
CA SER A 122 3.55 12.79 -7.32
C SER A 122 2.49 11.91 -6.65
N ALA A 123 1.28 12.43 -6.57
CA ALA A 123 0.10 11.71 -6.14
C ALA A 123 -1.10 12.18 -6.96
N THR A 124 -2.10 11.34 -7.11
CA THR A 124 -3.41 11.78 -7.64
C THR A 124 -4.22 12.47 -6.55
N SER A 125 -5.15 13.32 -6.94
CA SER A 125 -6.03 14.03 -6.00
C SER A 125 -6.67 13.08 -4.98
N GLY A 126 -6.64 13.46 -3.71
CA GLY A 126 -7.16 12.66 -2.59
C GLY A 126 -6.21 11.57 -2.09
N ASN A 127 -5.00 11.45 -2.62
CA ASN A 127 -4.00 10.50 -2.14
C ASN A 127 -2.83 11.20 -1.45
N SER A 128 -2.25 10.53 -0.47
CA SER A 128 -1.11 11.03 0.31
C SER A 128 0.13 10.15 0.10
N VAL A 129 1.30 10.77 0.18
CA VAL A 129 2.60 10.07 0.23
C VAL A 129 3.23 10.36 1.59
N ASN A 130 3.47 9.33 2.38
CA ASN A 130 4.00 9.47 3.73
C ASN A 130 5.52 9.28 3.77
N TYR A 131 6.19 10.22 4.38
CA TYR A 131 7.62 10.16 4.67
C TYR A 131 7.85 10.13 6.18
N THR A 132 8.97 9.58 6.59
CA THR A 132 9.40 9.56 7.99
C THR A 132 10.79 10.18 8.13
N LEU A 133 11.02 10.90 9.22
CA LEU A 133 12.33 11.43 9.58
C LEU A 133 12.60 11.09 11.05
N VAL A 134 13.73 10.46 11.31
CA VAL A 134 14.23 10.30 12.69
C VAL A 134 14.85 11.63 13.11
N VAL A 135 14.21 12.28 14.08
CA VAL A 135 14.70 13.53 14.66
C VAL A 135 15.55 13.20 15.88
N PRO A 136 16.85 13.54 15.92
CA PRO A 136 17.70 13.29 17.08
C PRO A 136 17.20 14.02 18.32
N ALA A 137 17.40 13.42 19.49
CA ALA A 137 17.09 14.07 20.76
C ALA A 137 17.87 15.39 20.89
N GLY A 138 17.18 16.42 21.41
CA GLY A 138 17.77 17.77 21.58
C GLY A 138 17.74 18.64 20.31
N SER A 139 17.12 18.19 19.23
CA SER A 139 16.89 19.05 18.07
C SER A 139 15.91 20.18 18.42
N THR A 140 16.28 21.42 18.13
CA THR A 140 15.48 22.61 18.49
C THR A 140 14.68 23.17 17.34
N ASN A 141 15.13 22.94 16.10
CA ASN A 141 14.46 23.40 14.88
C ASN A 141 14.46 22.28 13.83
N VAL A 142 13.28 21.84 13.44
CA VAL A 142 13.10 20.89 12.31
C VAL A 142 12.31 21.60 11.25
N THR A 143 12.91 21.75 10.06
CA THR A 143 12.26 22.41 8.92
C THR A 143 12.07 21.42 7.80
N PHE A 144 10.86 21.36 7.27
CA PHE A 144 10.53 20.64 6.05
C PHE A 144 10.19 21.69 4.99
N THR A 145 10.74 21.49 3.80
CA THR A 145 10.47 22.37 2.65
C THR A 145 9.94 21.53 1.50
N MET A 146 8.83 21.96 0.93
CA MET A 146 8.28 21.43 -0.30
C MET A 146 8.23 22.54 -1.32
N SER A 147 8.67 22.28 -2.55
CA SER A 147 8.70 23.28 -3.62
C SER A 147 8.61 22.68 -5.01
N GLY A 148 8.17 23.47 -5.97
CA GLY A 148 8.01 23.04 -7.38
C GLY A 148 6.72 22.28 -7.60
N GLY A 149 6.64 21.58 -8.75
CA GLY A 149 5.46 20.82 -9.13
C GLY A 149 4.44 21.62 -9.95
N THR A 150 3.42 20.92 -10.44
CA THR A 150 2.35 21.48 -11.29
C THR A 150 0.96 21.35 -10.65
N GLY A 151 0.89 20.73 -9.47
CA GLY A 151 -0.36 20.49 -8.72
C GLY A 151 -0.48 21.39 -7.50
N ASP A 152 -1.56 21.15 -6.75
CA ASP A 152 -1.85 21.77 -5.45
C ASP A 152 -1.66 20.68 -4.37
N ALA A 153 -0.49 20.65 -3.76
CA ALA A 153 -0.12 19.66 -2.76
C ALA A 153 0.03 20.31 -1.38
N ASP A 154 -0.65 19.74 -0.40
CA ASP A 154 -0.51 20.10 1.00
C ASP A 154 0.53 19.24 1.71
N MET A 155 1.23 19.80 2.67
CA MET A 155 2.15 19.07 3.54
C MET A 155 1.61 19.07 4.97
N TYR A 156 1.52 17.90 5.56
CA TYR A 156 1.14 17.70 6.96
C TYR A 156 2.28 17.02 7.72
N VAL A 157 2.57 17.48 8.92
CA VAL A 157 3.61 16.90 9.78
C VAL A 157 3.01 16.50 11.11
N LYS A 158 3.40 15.32 11.62
CA LYS A 158 2.98 14.82 12.91
C LYS A 158 4.09 14.03 13.59
N LEU A 159 4.26 14.24 14.89
CA LEU A 159 5.21 13.47 15.72
C LEU A 159 4.57 12.14 16.13
N GLY A 160 5.34 11.05 16.00
CA GLY A 160 5.01 9.74 16.56
C GLY A 160 3.99 8.90 15.75
N SER A 161 3.30 9.49 14.78
CA SER A 161 2.37 8.75 13.90
C SER A 161 2.21 9.45 12.56
N ALA A 162 1.63 8.77 11.56
CA ALA A 162 1.29 9.42 10.31
C ALA A 162 0.22 10.51 10.53
N PRO A 163 0.34 11.68 9.88
CA PRO A 163 -0.72 12.70 9.88
C PRO A 163 -1.93 12.25 9.08
N THR A 164 -3.06 12.90 9.33
CA THR A 164 -4.25 12.87 8.49
C THR A 164 -4.66 14.29 8.15
N ASP A 165 -5.64 14.47 7.27
CA ASP A 165 -6.16 15.79 6.88
C ASP A 165 -6.71 16.60 8.07
N THR A 166 -7.08 15.92 9.15
CA THR A 166 -7.69 16.52 10.34
C THR A 166 -6.85 16.37 11.61
N VAL A 167 -5.81 15.52 11.59
CA VAL A 167 -4.97 15.25 12.77
C VAL A 167 -3.49 15.39 12.39
N TYR A 168 -2.92 16.53 12.72
CA TYR A 168 -1.53 16.90 12.43
C TYR A 168 -1.02 17.88 13.48
N ASP A 169 0.31 18.03 13.62
CA ASP A 169 0.95 18.98 14.52
C ASP A 169 1.32 20.27 13.79
N CYS A 170 1.65 20.18 12.50
CA CYS A 170 1.98 21.33 11.67
C CYS A 170 1.46 21.13 10.24
N ARG A 171 0.94 22.22 9.66
CA ARG A 171 0.61 22.40 8.26
C ARG A 171 1.08 23.79 7.84
N PRO A 172 1.95 23.94 6.81
CA PRO A 172 2.36 25.24 6.30
C PRO A 172 1.24 25.96 5.59
#